data_bf1f4d7fcd5f3619880bf5d8576703d6
#
_entry.id   bf1f4d7fcd5f3619880bf5d8576703d6
#
_cell.length_a   1.000
_cell.length_b   1.000
_cell.length_c   1.000
_cell.angle_alpha   90.00
_cell.angle_beta   90.00
_cell.angle_gamma   90.00
#
_symmetry.space_group_name_H-M   'P 1'
#
loop_
_entity.id
_entity.type
_entity.pdbx_description
1 polymer ?
#
loop_
_entity_poly.entity_id
_entity_poly.type
_entity_poly.pdbx_seq_one_letter_code
_entity_poly.pdbx_strand_id
1 'polypeptide(L)'
;MNTQFDFSGARVLVTGASSGIGRACAVALAQAGAQVVAAARDMAALEALAGETGCDTVRLDVGRDEQAIDAALARFAAFDGLVNCAGVASLESALDVGAASFDRVMAVNARGAALVARAVARRMIEQGSARGGSIVNVSSQAALVGLPAHLSYCASKAAMDAITRVLCIELGPHGIRVNSVNPTVTLTPMAQFAWSDPAKSAPMLAAIPLGRFAQPDEVVAPVMFLLSGAASMISGVSLAIDGGYTAR
;
A
#
# COMPACT_ATOMS: atom_id res chain seq x y z
N MET A 1 -19.65 -12.30 -10.32
CA MET A 1 -20.28 -11.23 -9.54
C MET A 1 -19.37 -10.01 -9.67
N ASN A 2 -19.86 -8.92 -10.23
CA ASN A 2 -19.11 -7.67 -10.27
C ASN A 2 -19.40 -6.90 -8.97
N THR A 3 -18.39 -6.64 -8.17
CA THR A 3 -18.50 -5.77 -6.99
C THR A 3 -18.24 -4.35 -7.45
N GLN A 4 -19.25 -3.51 -7.44
CA GLN A 4 -19.10 -2.09 -7.77
C GLN A 4 -19.00 -1.30 -6.47
N PHE A 5 -17.90 -0.56 -6.29
CA PHE A 5 -17.71 0.38 -5.20
C PHE A 5 -17.98 1.79 -5.71
N ASP A 6 -18.59 2.62 -4.88
CA ASP A 6 -18.80 4.05 -5.14
C ASP A 6 -17.99 4.86 -4.12
N PHE A 7 -17.05 5.65 -4.64
CA PHE A 7 -16.21 6.57 -3.87
C PHE A 7 -16.48 8.03 -4.22
N SER A 8 -17.64 8.33 -4.83
CA SER A 8 -18.04 9.69 -5.19
C SER A 8 -17.94 10.64 -3.99
N GLY A 9 -17.23 11.74 -4.17
CA GLY A 9 -16.99 12.74 -3.13
C GLY A 9 -15.92 12.38 -2.09
N ALA A 10 -15.34 11.18 -2.13
CA ALA A 10 -14.24 10.81 -1.25
C ALA A 10 -12.89 11.26 -1.86
N ARG A 11 -12.01 11.82 -1.03
CA ARG A 11 -10.62 12.11 -1.40
C ARG A 11 -9.68 11.05 -0.85
N VAL A 12 -8.93 10.39 -1.73
CA VAL A 12 -8.05 9.28 -1.37
C VAL A 12 -6.60 9.57 -1.80
N LEU A 13 -5.68 9.57 -0.84
CA LEU A 13 -4.24 9.61 -1.12
C LEU A 13 -3.74 8.19 -1.48
N VAL A 14 -3.00 8.07 -2.57
CA VAL A 14 -2.33 6.83 -2.95
C VAL A 14 -0.83 7.09 -3.08
N THR A 15 -0.01 6.51 -2.20
CA THR A 15 1.44 6.58 -2.31
C THR A 15 1.98 5.47 -3.21
N GLY A 16 3.11 5.71 -3.90
CA GLY A 16 3.64 4.75 -4.88
C GLY A 16 2.77 4.64 -6.14
N ALA A 17 1.98 5.66 -6.46
CA ALA A 17 1.00 5.66 -7.55
C ALA A 17 1.62 5.71 -8.96
N SER A 18 2.94 5.86 -9.10
CA SER A 18 3.61 5.89 -10.40
C SER A 18 3.65 4.55 -11.12
N SER A 19 3.46 3.43 -10.42
CA SER A 19 3.57 2.09 -11.01
C SER A 19 2.85 1.01 -10.20
N GLY A 20 2.75 -0.20 -10.78
CA GLY A 20 2.34 -1.42 -10.09
C GLY A 20 0.99 -1.33 -9.39
N ILE A 21 0.91 -1.89 -8.19
CA ILE A 21 -0.32 -1.95 -7.38
C ILE A 21 -0.83 -0.53 -7.06
N GLY A 22 0.07 0.41 -6.71
CA GLY A 22 -0.34 1.78 -6.40
C GLY A 22 -1.01 2.48 -7.58
N ARG A 23 -0.47 2.33 -8.80
CA ARG A 23 -1.08 2.86 -10.02
C ARG A 23 -2.43 2.21 -10.29
N ALA A 24 -2.52 0.89 -10.16
CA ALA A 24 -3.78 0.17 -10.35
C ALA A 24 -4.86 0.62 -9.35
N CYS A 25 -4.49 0.82 -8.07
CA CYS A 25 -5.40 1.37 -7.06
C CYS A 25 -5.86 2.80 -7.43
N ALA A 26 -4.94 3.67 -7.88
CA ALA A 26 -5.29 5.02 -8.25
C ALA A 26 -6.28 5.07 -9.43
N VAL A 27 -6.06 4.25 -10.47
CA VAL A 27 -6.97 4.13 -11.62
C VAL A 27 -8.34 3.64 -11.17
N ALA A 28 -8.40 2.55 -10.41
CA ALA A 28 -9.66 1.96 -9.98
C ALA A 28 -10.47 2.88 -9.05
N LEU A 29 -9.80 3.59 -8.15
CA LEU A 29 -10.44 4.58 -7.27
C LEU A 29 -11.01 5.76 -8.07
N ALA A 30 -10.25 6.28 -9.06
CA ALA A 30 -10.74 7.34 -9.94
C ALA A 30 -11.95 6.89 -10.76
N GLN A 31 -11.92 5.67 -11.32
CA GLN A 31 -13.06 5.07 -12.04
C GLN A 31 -14.29 4.88 -11.14
N ALA A 32 -14.08 4.68 -9.84
CA ALA A 32 -15.13 4.59 -8.83
C ALA A 32 -15.57 5.96 -8.28
N GLY A 33 -15.14 7.07 -8.88
CA GLY A 33 -15.60 8.43 -8.54
C GLY A 33 -14.80 9.14 -7.45
N ALA A 34 -13.70 8.56 -6.95
CA ALA A 34 -12.85 9.21 -5.96
C ALA A 34 -12.07 10.40 -6.54
N GLN A 35 -11.86 11.43 -5.73
CA GLN A 35 -10.85 12.46 -5.95
C GLN A 35 -9.48 11.89 -5.52
N VAL A 36 -8.76 11.31 -6.45
CA VAL A 36 -7.48 10.68 -6.15
C VAL A 36 -6.37 11.72 -6.08
N VAL A 37 -5.53 11.64 -5.03
CA VAL A 37 -4.24 12.33 -4.94
C VAL A 37 -3.15 11.28 -5.13
N ALA A 38 -2.54 11.26 -6.29
CA ALA A 38 -1.48 10.32 -6.65
C ALA A 38 -0.11 10.85 -6.21
N ALA A 39 0.58 10.10 -5.36
CA ALA A 39 1.86 10.51 -4.78
C ALA A 39 2.99 9.55 -5.16
N ALA A 40 4.09 10.09 -5.69
CA ALA A 40 5.32 9.33 -5.99
C ALA A 40 6.50 10.29 -6.20
N ARG A 41 7.69 9.73 -6.45
CA ARG A 41 8.90 10.50 -6.80
C ARG A 41 8.96 10.84 -8.29
N ASP A 42 8.44 9.93 -9.12
CA ASP A 42 8.44 10.05 -10.59
C ASP A 42 7.25 10.89 -11.05
N MET A 43 7.51 12.17 -11.33
CA MET A 43 6.49 13.11 -11.76
C MET A 43 6.00 12.83 -13.18
N ALA A 44 6.86 12.37 -14.09
CA ALA A 44 6.44 12.08 -15.46
C ALA A 44 5.41 10.94 -15.49
N ALA A 45 5.63 9.88 -14.68
CA ALA A 45 4.66 8.79 -14.54
C ALA A 45 3.36 9.26 -13.85
N LEU A 46 3.43 10.21 -12.89
CA LEU A 46 2.24 10.79 -12.27
C LEU A 46 1.45 11.68 -13.22
N GLU A 47 2.12 12.47 -14.05
CA GLU A 47 1.48 13.31 -15.07
C GLU A 47 0.75 12.46 -16.13
N ALA A 48 1.37 11.34 -16.55
CA ALA A 48 0.71 10.38 -17.43
C ALA A 48 -0.55 9.78 -16.79
N LEU A 49 -0.47 9.41 -15.49
CA LEU A 49 -1.62 8.92 -14.73
C LEU A 49 -2.72 10.00 -14.59
N ALA A 50 -2.33 11.25 -14.35
CA ALA A 50 -3.28 12.36 -14.27
C ALA A 50 -4.00 12.61 -15.61
N GLY A 51 -3.27 12.49 -16.73
CA GLY A 51 -3.87 12.58 -18.08
C GLY A 51 -4.91 11.48 -18.34
N GLU A 52 -4.75 10.30 -17.74
CA GLU A 52 -5.66 9.17 -17.88
C GLU A 52 -6.89 9.27 -16.94
N THR A 53 -6.68 9.77 -15.72
CA THR A 53 -7.68 9.64 -14.64
C THR A 53 -8.22 10.97 -14.13
N GLY A 54 -7.59 12.10 -14.48
CA GLY A 54 -7.91 13.41 -13.91
C GLY A 54 -7.48 13.59 -12.46
N CYS A 55 -6.62 12.72 -11.90
CA CYS A 55 -6.21 12.80 -10.51
C CYS A 55 -5.27 13.98 -10.23
N ASP A 56 -5.27 14.47 -8.99
CA ASP A 56 -4.22 15.35 -8.49
C ASP A 56 -2.91 14.60 -8.34
N THR A 57 -1.77 15.29 -8.57
CA THR A 57 -0.44 14.70 -8.42
C THR A 57 0.36 15.42 -7.35
N VAL A 58 1.18 14.70 -6.59
CA VAL A 58 2.12 15.29 -5.65
C VAL A 58 3.46 14.54 -5.66
N ARG A 59 4.55 15.31 -5.79
CA ARG A 59 5.88 14.73 -5.61
C ARG A 59 6.10 14.41 -4.13
N LEU A 60 6.25 13.14 -3.80
CA LEU A 60 6.45 12.68 -2.44
C LEU A 60 7.49 11.57 -2.39
N ASP A 61 8.55 11.80 -1.64
CA ASP A 61 9.48 10.75 -1.19
C ASP A 61 9.16 10.41 0.27
N VAL A 62 8.47 9.28 0.47
CA VAL A 62 8.06 8.82 1.80
C VAL A 62 9.25 8.44 2.70
N GLY A 63 10.44 8.23 2.14
CA GLY A 63 11.66 7.95 2.88
C GLY A 63 12.26 9.18 3.59
N ARG A 64 11.74 10.39 3.31
CA ARG A 64 12.15 11.64 3.94
C ARG A 64 11.61 11.76 5.37
N ASP A 65 11.92 12.89 6.00
CA ASP A 65 11.43 13.27 7.32
C ASP A 65 9.95 13.72 7.29
N GLU A 66 9.40 13.92 8.47
CA GLU A 66 8.01 14.33 8.65
C GLU A 66 7.72 15.71 8.08
N GLN A 67 8.68 16.65 8.16
CA GLN A 67 8.50 18.00 7.63
C GLN A 67 8.32 17.99 6.10
N ALA A 68 9.11 17.17 5.40
CA ALA A 68 8.99 17.02 3.95
C ALA A 68 7.64 16.38 3.55
N ILE A 69 7.15 15.40 4.31
CA ILE A 69 5.85 14.77 4.08
C ILE A 69 4.71 15.77 4.35
N ASP A 70 4.74 16.46 5.49
CA ASP A 70 3.73 17.45 5.85
C ASP A 70 3.67 18.60 4.84
N ALA A 71 4.84 19.09 4.38
CA ALA A 71 4.93 20.14 3.35
C ALA A 71 4.36 19.68 1.99
N ALA A 72 4.66 18.46 1.55
CA ALA A 72 4.13 17.92 0.30
C ALA A 72 2.60 17.81 0.31
N LEU A 73 2.00 17.50 1.47
CA LEU A 73 0.57 17.34 1.63
C LEU A 73 -0.15 18.64 2.07
N ALA A 74 0.56 19.74 2.32
CA ALA A 74 0.01 20.97 2.91
C ALA A 74 -1.14 21.58 2.11
N ARG A 75 -1.14 21.44 0.78
CA ARG A 75 -2.20 21.97 -0.08
C ARG A 75 -3.52 21.21 -0.03
N PHE A 76 -3.54 20.03 0.58
CA PHE A 76 -4.72 19.19 0.70
C PHE A 76 -5.26 19.27 2.13
N ALA A 77 -6.41 19.91 2.31
CA ALA A 77 -7.01 20.14 3.62
C ALA A 77 -7.57 18.85 4.25
N ALA A 78 -8.11 17.96 3.42
CA ALA A 78 -8.91 16.82 3.88
C ALA A 78 -8.62 15.54 3.08
N PHE A 79 -8.75 14.39 3.74
CA PHE A 79 -8.73 13.06 3.14
C PHE A 79 -9.78 12.17 3.82
N ASP A 80 -10.39 11.28 3.04
CA ASP A 80 -11.30 10.23 3.53
C ASP A 80 -10.61 8.86 3.52
N GLY A 81 -9.57 8.71 2.69
CA GLY A 81 -8.84 7.45 2.55
C GLY A 81 -7.34 7.63 2.29
N LEU A 82 -6.58 6.58 2.65
CA LEU A 82 -5.16 6.45 2.33
C LEU A 82 -4.86 5.02 1.86
N VAL A 83 -4.15 4.91 0.74
CA VAL A 83 -3.47 3.67 0.32
C VAL A 83 -1.97 3.88 0.43
N ASN A 84 -1.35 3.31 1.46
CA ASN A 84 0.11 3.28 1.61
C ASN A 84 0.69 2.15 0.77
N CYS A 85 1.07 2.44 -0.48
CA CYS A 85 1.61 1.46 -1.43
C CYS A 85 3.08 1.72 -1.82
N ALA A 86 3.66 2.87 -1.45
CA ALA A 86 5.07 3.14 -1.68
C ALA A 86 5.94 2.10 -0.97
N GLY A 87 6.86 1.48 -1.69
CA GLY A 87 7.74 0.47 -1.13
C GLY A 87 8.94 0.17 -2.03
N VAL A 88 9.98 -0.36 -1.39
CA VAL A 88 11.21 -0.84 -2.05
C VAL A 88 11.61 -2.18 -1.47
N ALA A 89 12.37 -2.96 -2.25
CA ALA A 89 13.01 -4.18 -1.77
C ALA A 89 14.53 -4.09 -1.96
N SER A 90 15.27 -4.82 -1.15
CA SER A 90 16.67 -5.17 -1.37
C SER A 90 16.79 -6.68 -1.23
N LEU A 91 17.36 -7.31 -2.24
CA LEU A 91 17.52 -8.78 -2.29
C LEU A 91 18.97 -9.10 -1.97
N GLU A 92 19.24 -9.38 -0.71
CA GLU A 92 20.57 -9.64 -0.16
C GLU A 92 20.50 -10.85 0.78
N SER A 93 21.53 -11.69 0.74
CA SER A 93 21.62 -12.81 1.70
C SER A 93 21.72 -12.24 3.12
N ALA A 94 21.30 -13.01 4.12
CA ALA A 94 21.38 -12.59 5.51
C ALA A 94 22.82 -12.33 5.99
N LEU A 95 23.82 -12.89 5.29
CA LEU A 95 25.23 -12.69 5.60
C LEU A 95 25.82 -11.44 4.93
N ASP A 96 25.16 -10.90 3.89
CA ASP A 96 25.66 -9.80 3.07
C ASP A 96 24.90 -8.49 3.28
N VAL A 97 23.75 -8.54 4.01
CA VAL A 97 22.92 -7.35 4.21
C VAL A 97 23.68 -6.26 4.95
N GLY A 98 23.82 -5.10 4.31
CA GLY A 98 24.46 -3.93 4.89
C GLY A 98 23.49 -3.00 5.61
N ALA A 99 23.99 -2.25 6.61
CA ALA A 99 23.16 -1.27 7.36
C ALA A 99 22.48 -0.26 6.43
N ALA A 100 23.18 0.27 5.43
CA ALA A 100 22.62 1.28 4.54
C ALA A 100 21.44 0.77 3.70
N SER A 101 21.47 -0.48 3.21
CA SER A 101 20.37 -1.08 2.47
C SER A 101 19.19 -1.42 3.40
N PHE A 102 19.49 -1.95 4.59
CA PHE A 102 18.50 -2.22 5.63
C PHE A 102 17.75 -0.94 6.03
N ASP A 103 18.50 0.11 6.38
CA ASP A 103 17.93 1.39 6.80
C ASP A 103 17.09 2.04 5.70
N ARG A 104 17.53 1.97 4.45
CA ARG A 104 16.76 2.46 3.29
C ARG A 104 15.42 1.76 3.15
N VAL A 105 15.39 0.43 3.28
CA VAL A 105 14.15 -0.37 3.18
C VAL A 105 13.21 -0.04 4.34
N MET A 106 13.74 0.03 5.56
CA MET A 106 12.96 0.40 6.76
C MET A 106 12.45 1.85 6.68
N ALA A 107 13.26 2.78 6.19
CA ALA A 107 12.87 4.18 6.05
C ALA A 107 11.68 4.37 5.10
N VAL A 108 11.66 3.64 3.98
CA VAL A 108 10.57 3.74 3.01
C VAL A 108 9.35 2.92 3.45
N ASN A 109 9.53 1.63 3.73
CA ASN A 109 8.40 0.70 3.88
C ASN A 109 7.71 0.80 5.23
N ALA A 110 8.44 1.10 6.31
CA ALA A 110 7.89 1.15 7.66
C ALA A 110 7.75 2.59 8.17
N ARG A 111 8.86 3.31 8.36
CA ARG A 111 8.83 4.67 8.87
C ARG A 111 8.02 5.60 7.96
N GLY A 112 8.24 5.53 6.64
CA GLY A 112 7.54 6.37 5.67
C GLY A 112 6.03 6.13 5.69
N ALA A 113 5.60 4.87 5.72
CA ALA A 113 4.18 4.53 5.82
C ALA A 113 3.55 5.07 7.11
N ALA A 114 4.24 4.94 8.25
CA ALA A 114 3.77 5.48 9.53
C ALA A 114 3.64 7.02 9.50
N LEU A 115 4.64 7.72 8.95
CA LEU A 115 4.63 9.19 8.88
C LEU A 115 3.56 9.72 7.92
N VAL A 116 3.35 9.07 6.78
CA VAL A 116 2.25 9.41 5.86
C VAL A 116 0.88 9.14 6.53
N ALA A 117 0.72 7.99 7.18
CA ALA A 117 -0.51 7.68 7.91
C ALA A 117 -0.80 8.72 9.00
N ARG A 118 0.22 9.14 9.78
CA ARG A 118 0.11 10.22 10.77
C ARG A 118 -0.36 11.53 10.11
N ALA A 119 0.28 11.95 9.02
CA ALA A 119 -0.04 13.20 8.35
C ALA A 119 -1.46 13.23 7.79
N VAL A 120 -1.93 12.10 7.25
CA VAL A 120 -3.31 11.94 6.73
C VAL A 120 -4.31 11.84 7.87
N ALA A 121 -4.03 11.04 8.90
CA ALA A 121 -4.93 10.89 10.06
C ALA A 121 -5.18 12.21 10.79
N ARG A 122 -4.16 13.06 10.97
CA ARG A 122 -4.36 14.41 11.52
C ARG A 122 -5.38 15.21 10.73
N ARG A 123 -5.29 15.20 9.40
CA ARG A 123 -6.24 15.89 8.52
C ARG A 123 -7.63 15.28 8.56
N MET A 124 -7.75 13.96 8.66
CA MET A 124 -9.03 13.27 8.87
C MET A 124 -9.70 13.71 10.18
N ILE A 125 -8.93 13.84 11.27
CA ILE A 125 -9.42 14.26 12.59
C ILE A 125 -9.81 15.75 12.58
N GLU A 126 -8.96 16.62 12.03
CA GLU A 126 -9.18 18.07 11.94
C GLU A 126 -10.42 18.40 11.09
N GLN A 127 -10.68 17.61 10.06
CA GLN A 127 -11.86 17.74 9.20
C GLN A 127 -13.17 17.40 9.95
N GLY A 128 -13.11 16.63 11.02
CA GLY A 128 -14.29 16.22 11.79
C GLY A 128 -15.25 15.36 10.97
N SER A 129 -14.73 14.50 10.10
CA SER A 129 -15.56 13.69 9.20
C SER A 129 -16.53 12.81 9.99
N ALA A 130 -17.81 13.07 9.87
CA ALA A 130 -18.86 12.20 10.39
C ALA A 130 -18.85 10.79 9.78
N ARG A 131 -18.12 10.61 8.66
CA ARG A 131 -17.97 9.33 7.97
C ARG A 131 -16.77 8.51 8.47
N GLY A 132 -15.92 9.10 9.34
CA GLY A 132 -14.63 8.49 9.71
C GLY A 132 -13.65 8.48 8.54
N GLY A 133 -12.59 7.69 8.66
CA GLY A 133 -11.57 7.54 7.63
C GLY A 133 -11.16 6.07 7.45
N SER A 134 -10.45 5.77 6.37
CA SER A 134 -9.88 4.43 6.18
C SER A 134 -8.46 4.48 5.63
N ILE A 135 -7.55 3.75 6.27
CA ILE A 135 -6.15 3.60 5.88
C ILE A 135 -5.91 2.13 5.51
N VAL A 136 -5.38 1.89 4.31
CA VAL A 136 -4.98 0.56 3.86
C VAL A 136 -3.49 0.57 3.55
N ASN A 137 -2.73 -0.22 4.30
CA ASN A 137 -1.30 -0.43 4.09
C ASN A 137 -1.09 -1.63 3.16
N VAL A 138 -0.39 -1.43 2.05
CA VAL A 138 -0.01 -2.53 1.16
C VAL A 138 1.28 -3.16 1.69
N SER A 139 1.09 -4.18 2.53
CA SER A 139 2.14 -4.99 3.12
C SER A 139 2.62 -6.08 2.13
N SER A 140 2.80 -7.31 2.58
CA SER A 140 3.21 -8.45 1.77
C SER A 140 3.02 -9.75 2.55
N GLN A 141 2.87 -10.89 1.88
CA GLN A 141 3.03 -12.20 2.50
C GLN A 141 4.37 -12.33 3.25
N ALA A 142 5.40 -11.58 2.83
CA ALA A 142 6.70 -11.49 3.48
C ALA A 142 6.65 -10.94 4.93
N ALA A 143 5.54 -10.36 5.35
CA ALA A 143 5.29 -9.98 6.74
C ALA A 143 4.87 -11.18 7.60
N LEU A 144 4.33 -12.23 6.97
CA LEU A 144 3.73 -13.40 7.62
C LEU A 144 4.70 -14.60 7.62
N VAL A 145 5.58 -14.68 6.63
CA VAL A 145 6.55 -15.77 6.45
C VAL A 145 7.91 -15.23 6.02
N GLY A 146 8.99 -15.98 6.35
CA GLY A 146 10.34 -15.68 5.87
C GLY A 146 10.53 -16.05 4.41
N LEU A 147 11.20 -15.18 3.66
CA LEU A 147 11.61 -15.44 2.28
C LEU A 147 13.14 -15.35 2.19
N PRO A 148 13.85 -16.31 1.53
CA PRO A 148 15.28 -16.23 1.33
C PRO A 148 15.70 -14.93 0.63
N ALA A 149 16.82 -14.35 1.05
CA ALA A 149 17.38 -13.09 0.54
C ALA A 149 16.47 -11.85 0.71
N HIS A 150 15.47 -11.89 1.59
CA HIS A 150 14.52 -10.78 1.81
C HIS A 150 14.54 -10.25 3.25
N LEU A 151 15.66 -10.33 3.98
CA LEU A 151 15.73 -10.02 5.41
C LEU A 151 15.16 -8.62 5.73
N SER A 152 15.71 -7.57 5.11
CA SER A 152 15.24 -6.19 5.33
C SER A 152 13.79 -5.97 4.88
N TYR A 153 13.41 -6.60 3.76
CA TYR A 153 12.04 -6.49 3.23
C TYR A 153 11.02 -7.17 4.15
N CYS A 154 11.27 -8.43 4.56
CA CYS A 154 10.40 -9.14 5.52
C CYS A 154 10.25 -8.34 6.82
N ALA A 155 11.38 -7.87 7.39
CA ALA A 155 11.37 -7.06 8.61
C ALA A 155 10.52 -5.80 8.44
N SER A 156 10.67 -5.08 7.32
CA SER A 156 9.91 -3.85 7.06
C SER A 156 8.42 -4.07 6.88
N LYS A 157 8.02 -5.19 6.25
CA LYS A 157 6.61 -5.53 6.04
C LYS A 157 5.95 -6.06 7.33
N ALA A 158 6.68 -6.82 8.15
CA ALA A 158 6.24 -7.19 9.49
C ALA A 158 6.07 -5.96 10.40
N ALA A 159 6.98 -4.98 10.31
CA ALA A 159 6.84 -3.71 10.99
C ALA A 159 5.60 -2.92 10.51
N MET A 160 5.29 -2.93 9.22
CA MET A 160 4.08 -2.31 8.67
C MET A 160 2.80 -2.93 9.25
N ASP A 161 2.74 -4.25 9.40
CA ASP A 161 1.59 -4.93 10.02
C ASP A 161 1.47 -4.62 11.52
N ALA A 162 2.61 -4.47 12.23
CA ALA A 162 2.61 -4.00 13.61
C ALA A 162 2.11 -2.55 13.72
N ILE A 163 2.57 -1.66 12.84
CA ILE A 163 2.11 -0.26 12.73
C ILE A 163 0.59 -0.22 12.46
N THR A 164 0.09 -1.07 11.57
CA THR A 164 -1.35 -1.20 11.29
C THR A 164 -2.16 -1.46 12.55
N ARG A 165 -1.74 -2.41 13.38
CA ARG A 165 -2.42 -2.75 14.64
C ARG A 165 -2.40 -1.62 15.66
N VAL A 166 -1.26 -0.93 15.81
CA VAL A 166 -1.16 0.22 16.73
C VAL A 166 -2.05 1.36 16.26
N LEU A 167 -1.97 1.73 14.99
CA LEU A 167 -2.79 2.81 14.43
C LEU A 167 -4.30 2.48 14.50
N CYS A 168 -4.69 1.22 14.33
CA CYS A 168 -6.08 0.79 14.52
C CYS A 168 -6.59 1.13 15.93
N ILE A 169 -5.79 0.87 16.96
CA ILE A 169 -6.16 1.12 18.37
C ILE A 169 -6.23 2.63 18.64
N GLU A 170 -5.22 3.38 18.21
CA GLU A 170 -5.09 4.80 18.52
C GLU A 170 -6.04 5.69 17.70
N LEU A 171 -6.32 5.32 16.46
CA LEU A 171 -7.18 6.10 15.58
C LEU A 171 -8.65 5.66 15.59
N GLY A 172 -8.95 4.49 16.14
CA GLY A 172 -10.31 3.97 16.28
C GLY A 172 -11.27 4.92 17.02
N PRO A 173 -10.89 5.56 18.13
CA PRO A 173 -11.72 6.56 18.81
C PRO A 173 -12.10 7.77 17.93
N HIS A 174 -11.36 8.01 16.84
CA HIS A 174 -11.64 9.05 15.85
C HIS A 174 -12.43 8.53 14.64
N GLY A 175 -12.95 7.29 14.69
CA GLY A 175 -13.68 6.67 13.58
C GLY A 175 -12.80 6.28 12.38
N ILE A 176 -11.48 6.22 12.54
CA ILE A 176 -10.55 5.86 11.46
C ILE A 176 -10.19 4.37 11.56
N ARG A 177 -10.48 3.62 10.51
CA ARG A 177 -10.10 2.20 10.40
C ARG A 177 -8.72 2.09 9.76
N VAL A 178 -7.91 1.14 10.22
CA VAL A 178 -6.57 0.90 9.67
C VAL A 178 -6.38 -0.59 9.45
N ASN A 179 -6.11 -0.99 8.22
CA ASN A 179 -5.91 -2.39 7.84
C ASN A 179 -4.68 -2.53 6.94
N SER A 180 -4.15 -3.75 6.81
CA SER A 180 -3.17 -4.09 5.79
C SER A 180 -3.66 -5.19 4.87
N VAL A 181 -3.16 -5.19 3.63
CA VAL A 181 -3.26 -6.30 2.69
C VAL A 181 -1.88 -6.90 2.49
N ASN A 182 -1.80 -8.23 2.38
CA ASN A 182 -0.55 -8.99 2.32
C ASN A 182 -0.50 -9.81 1.02
N PRO A 183 -0.23 -9.16 -0.14
CA PRO A 183 -0.17 -9.85 -1.42
C PRO A 183 1.03 -10.79 -1.51
N THR A 184 0.86 -11.87 -2.27
CA THR A 184 1.94 -12.65 -2.87
C THR A 184 2.56 -11.90 -4.06
N VAL A 185 3.42 -12.56 -4.83
CA VAL A 185 3.93 -12.05 -6.11
C VAL A 185 2.74 -11.62 -6.97
N THR A 186 2.71 -10.32 -7.28
CA THR A 186 1.66 -9.71 -8.10
C THR A 186 2.27 -9.27 -9.42
N LEU A 187 1.71 -9.70 -10.54
CA LEU A 187 2.24 -9.53 -11.90
C LEU A 187 2.14 -8.06 -12.38
N THR A 188 2.85 -7.18 -11.69
CA THR A 188 3.16 -5.84 -12.20
C THR A 188 4.20 -5.94 -13.32
N PRO A 189 4.39 -4.92 -14.18
CA PRO A 189 5.42 -4.94 -15.22
C PRO A 189 6.81 -5.30 -14.69
N MET A 190 7.18 -4.78 -13.52
CA MET A 190 8.45 -5.10 -12.86
C MET A 190 8.51 -6.57 -12.40
N ALA A 191 7.43 -7.08 -11.82
CA ALA A 191 7.36 -8.46 -11.35
C ALA A 191 7.35 -9.46 -12.52
N GLN A 192 6.68 -9.15 -13.64
CA GLN A 192 6.71 -9.97 -14.85
C GLN A 192 8.14 -10.18 -15.34
N PHE A 193 8.94 -9.12 -15.35
CA PHE A 193 10.37 -9.22 -15.70
C PHE A 193 11.17 -10.01 -14.66
N ALA A 194 11.00 -9.72 -13.38
CA ALA A 194 11.77 -10.36 -12.29
C ALA A 194 11.48 -11.87 -12.16
N TRP A 195 10.26 -12.30 -12.49
CA TRP A 195 9.78 -13.70 -12.39
C TRP A 195 9.64 -14.39 -13.75
N SER A 196 10.23 -13.84 -14.81
CA SER A 196 10.22 -14.43 -16.16
C SER A 196 11.06 -15.72 -16.27
N ASP A 197 12.03 -15.90 -15.39
CA ASP A 197 12.88 -17.09 -15.32
C ASP A 197 12.12 -18.27 -14.65
N PRO A 198 11.85 -19.37 -15.39
CA PRO A 198 11.18 -20.54 -14.83
C PRO A 198 11.90 -21.17 -13.64
N ALA A 199 13.24 -21.09 -13.58
CA ALA A 199 14.01 -21.64 -12.46
C ALA A 199 13.71 -20.91 -11.16
N LYS A 200 13.33 -19.63 -11.21
CA LYS A 200 12.93 -18.83 -10.06
C LYS A 200 11.42 -18.95 -9.78
N SER A 201 10.61 -18.89 -10.84
CA SER A 201 9.15 -18.83 -10.68
C SER A 201 8.53 -20.17 -10.34
N ALA A 202 9.04 -21.30 -10.86
CA ALA A 202 8.41 -22.61 -10.64
C ALA A 202 8.35 -23.02 -9.16
N PRO A 203 9.40 -22.91 -8.33
CA PRO A 203 9.31 -23.22 -6.90
C PRO A 203 8.29 -22.33 -6.17
N MET A 204 8.21 -21.05 -6.53
CA MET A 204 7.27 -20.12 -5.93
C MET A 204 5.83 -20.45 -6.32
N LEU A 205 5.58 -20.77 -7.60
CA LEU A 205 4.27 -21.20 -8.10
C LEU A 205 3.81 -22.50 -7.45
N ALA A 206 4.71 -23.48 -7.32
CA ALA A 206 4.41 -24.74 -6.65
C ALA A 206 4.05 -24.56 -5.15
N ALA A 207 4.50 -23.45 -4.57
CA ALA A 207 4.20 -23.10 -3.19
C ALA A 207 2.83 -22.42 -3.02
N ILE A 208 2.21 -21.90 -4.06
CA ILE A 208 0.89 -21.25 -4.02
C ILE A 208 -0.19 -22.29 -4.34
N PRO A 209 -1.11 -22.62 -3.43
CA PRO A 209 -2.18 -23.59 -3.70
C PRO A 209 -3.03 -23.31 -4.93
N LEU A 210 -3.30 -22.01 -5.25
CA LEU A 210 -3.99 -21.64 -6.49
C LEU A 210 -3.12 -21.74 -7.75
N GLY A 211 -1.83 -22.10 -7.64
CA GLY A 211 -0.93 -22.43 -8.74
C GLY A 211 -0.55 -21.28 -9.67
N ARG A 212 -0.79 -20.04 -9.27
CA ARG A 212 -0.50 -18.85 -10.09
C ARG A 212 -0.16 -17.62 -9.24
N PHE A 213 0.52 -16.69 -9.85
CA PHE A 213 0.72 -15.35 -9.27
C PHE A 213 -0.57 -14.51 -9.33
N ALA A 214 -0.67 -13.53 -8.43
CA ALA A 214 -1.79 -12.61 -8.40
C ALA A 214 -1.69 -11.58 -9.56
N GLN A 215 -2.85 -11.14 -10.05
CA GLN A 215 -2.96 -9.98 -10.92
C GLN A 215 -3.14 -8.71 -10.08
N PRO A 216 -2.75 -7.52 -10.57
CA PRO A 216 -2.95 -6.27 -9.85
C PRO A 216 -4.40 -6.05 -9.37
N ASP A 217 -5.38 -6.36 -10.20
CA ASP A 217 -6.81 -6.19 -9.89
C ASP A 217 -7.27 -7.08 -8.71
N GLU A 218 -6.60 -8.22 -8.49
CA GLU A 218 -6.89 -9.09 -7.36
C GLU A 218 -6.39 -8.52 -6.02
N VAL A 219 -5.49 -7.54 -6.06
CA VAL A 219 -5.07 -6.76 -4.89
C VAL A 219 -5.92 -5.50 -4.75
N VAL A 220 -6.27 -4.86 -5.87
CA VAL A 220 -7.10 -3.65 -5.90
C VAL A 220 -8.47 -3.87 -5.27
N ALA A 221 -9.17 -4.96 -5.62
CA ALA A 221 -10.51 -5.22 -5.11
C ALA A 221 -10.58 -5.33 -3.57
N PRO A 222 -9.70 -6.08 -2.86
CA PRO A 222 -9.62 -6.07 -1.41
C PRO A 222 -9.25 -4.70 -0.82
N VAL A 223 -8.36 -3.92 -1.47
CA VAL A 223 -8.04 -2.56 -1.03
C VAL A 223 -9.28 -1.67 -1.07
N MET A 224 -10.03 -1.68 -2.18
CA MET A 224 -11.27 -0.92 -2.31
C MET A 224 -12.33 -1.38 -1.30
N PHE A 225 -12.46 -2.69 -1.06
CA PHE A 225 -13.34 -3.22 -0.02
C PHE A 225 -12.98 -2.67 1.36
N LEU A 226 -11.70 -2.72 1.76
CA LEU A 226 -11.24 -2.22 3.05
C LEU A 226 -11.38 -0.70 3.20
N LEU A 227 -11.28 0.07 2.10
CA LEU A 227 -11.55 1.51 2.11
C LEU A 227 -13.03 1.82 2.24
N SER A 228 -13.91 0.98 1.73
CA SER A 228 -15.35 1.23 1.63
C SER A 228 -16.09 1.06 2.95
N GLY A 229 -17.35 1.51 2.98
CA GLY A 229 -18.28 1.30 4.09
C GLY A 229 -18.65 -0.18 4.30
N ALA A 230 -18.45 -1.05 3.31
CA ALA A 230 -18.67 -2.50 3.47
C ALA A 230 -17.75 -3.15 4.50
N ALA A 231 -16.60 -2.51 4.79
CA ALA A 231 -15.65 -2.92 5.82
C ALA A 231 -15.77 -2.11 7.12
N SER A 232 -16.92 -1.53 7.42
CA SER A 232 -17.12 -0.59 8.54
C SER A 232 -16.74 -1.14 9.92
N MET A 233 -16.75 -2.45 10.10
CA MET A 233 -16.38 -3.11 11.36
C MET A 233 -15.06 -3.89 11.25
N ILE A 234 -14.30 -3.68 10.15
CA ILE A 234 -13.01 -4.33 9.93
C ILE A 234 -11.89 -3.31 10.16
N SER A 235 -11.11 -3.52 11.22
CA SER A 235 -9.94 -2.70 11.54
C SER A 235 -8.87 -3.54 12.27
N GLY A 236 -7.61 -3.31 11.96
CA GLY A 236 -6.46 -4.01 12.55
C GLY A 236 -6.11 -5.34 11.87
N VAL A 237 -6.76 -5.71 10.76
CA VAL A 237 -6.48 -6.98 10.07
C VAL A 237 -5.25 -6.87 9.15
N SER A 238 -4.56 -8.01 9.01
CA SER A 238 -3.57 -8.27 7.96
C SER A 238 -4.17 -9.30 7.01
N LEU A 239 -4.73 -8.84 5.89
CA LEU A 239 -5.49 -9.67 4.97
C LEU A 239 -4.56 -10.29 3.92
N ALA A 240 -4.33 -11.59 3.99
CA ALA A 240 -3.55 -12.32 2.99
C ALA A 240 -4.27 -12.36 1.63
N ILE A 241 -3.52 -12.01 0.56
CA ILE A 241 -3.97 -12.11 -0.84
C ILE A 241 -2.90 -12.92 -1.58
N ASP A 242 -2.80 -14.20 -1.25
CA ASP A 242 -1.62 -15.01 -1.56
C ASP A 242 -1.94 -16.39 -2.18
N GLY A 243 -3.20 -16.61 -2.54
CA GLY A 243 -3.62 -17.87 -3.13
C GLY A 243 -3.44 -19.09 -2.19
N GLY A 244 -3.38 -18.86 -0.87
CA GLY A 244 -3.19 -19.88 0.14
C GLY A 244 -1.72 -20.16 0.49
N TYR A 245 -0.78 -19.35 0.03
CA TYR A 245 0.65 -19.54 0.28
C TYR A 245 0.98 -19.63 1.78
N THR A 246 0.39 -18.79 2.62
CA THR A 246 0.67 -18.71 4.06
C THR A 246 -0.24 -19.60 4.91
N ALA A 247 -1.18 -20.32 4.30
CA ALA A 247 -2.13 -21.19 5.02
C ALA A 247 -1.57 -22.60 5.36
N ARG A 248 -0.30 -22.89 5.01
CA ARG A 248 0.37 -24.19 5.18
C ARG A 248 1.61 -24.07 6.05
#